data_3af42c23edd138709fd8042e53bd4bb5
#
_entry.id   3af42c23edd138709fd8042e53bd4bb5
#
_cell.length_a   1.000
_cell.length_b   1.000
_cell.length_c   1.000
_cell.angle_alpha   90.00
_cell.angle_beta   90.00
_cell.angle_gamma   90.00
#
_symmetry.space_group_name_H-M   'P 1'
#
loop_
_entity.id
_entity.type
_entity.pdbx_description
1 polymer ?
#
loop_
_entity_poly.entity_id
_entity_poly.type
_entity_poly.pdbx_seq_one_letter_code
_entity_poly.pdbx_strand_id
1 'polypeptide(L)'
;MPSGVVRYYLRTLCGTTLSIDKQDFMGAYMANTSLANTKNTRSVIGYIDQLHDHHSKLLVLRVDLGYGKSHCKDASLSEIKRDAKHMLDNRRSNHELFEHQVGYVMKFEHTEEKGPHIHALFVYDGQKVQKDAYLAQKIGDYWRDKITDGNGVYHNCNRDKSQYEQCGIGMIDYSDTEKRTVLANKVIPYMLKAEQSIDKLKAGKERSITKGGAPSNKSNAGRPRNQERARVSH
;
A
#
# COMPACT_ATOMS: atom_id res chain seq x y z
N MET A 1 39.41 -9.46 -12.67
CA MET A 1 38.48 -8.58 -11.94
C MET A 1 37.25 -9.40 -11.61
N PRO A 2 36.91 -9.71 -10.35
CA PRO A 2 35.72 -10.47 -10.08
C PRO A 2 34.50 -9.56 -10.21
N SER A 3 33.52 -10.00 -11.02
CA SER A 3 32.24 -9.37 -11.22
C SER A 3 31.47 -9.36 -9.89
N GLY A 4 31.30 -8.19 -9.29
CA GLY A 4 30.54 -8.01 -8.07
C GLY A 4 29.08 -8.36 -8.30
N VAL A 5 28.60 -9.41 -7.67
CA VAL A 5 27.18 -9.76 -7.61
C VAL A 5 26.48 -8.74 -6.71
N VAL A 6 25.68 -7.87 -7.30
CA VAL A 6 24.81 -6.94 -6.55
C VAL A 6 23.68 -7.75 -5.95
N ARG A 7 23.64 -7.85 -4.63
CA ARG A 7 22.59 -8.54 -3.88
C ARG A 7 21.64 -7.52 -3.25
N TYR A 8 20.33 -7.74 -3.39
CA TYR A 8 19.28 -6.96 -2.75
C TYR A 8 18.80 -7.68 -1.48
N TYR A 9 18.69 -6.95 -0.39
CA TYR A 9 18.26 -7.49 0.91
C TYR A 9 16.83 -7.04 1.20
N LEU A 10 15.89 -7.98 1.24
CA LEU A 10 14.51 -7.75 1.68
C LEU A 10 14.34 -8.26 3.11
N ARG A 11 14.04 -7.37 4.03
CA ARG A 11 13.74 -7.75 5.41
C ARG A 11 12.27 -8.13 5.50
N THR A 12 11.99 -9.36 5.89
CA THR A 12 10.62 -9.86 6.07
C THR A 12 10.02 -9.38 7.39
N LEU A 13 8.69 -9.40 7.52
CA LEU A 13 7.96 -9.06 8.76
C LEU A 13 8.40 -9.89 9.98
N CYS A 14 8.99 -11.05 9.76
CA CYS A 14 9.53 -11.92 10.83
C CYS A 14 11.03 -11.71 11.11
N GLY A 15 11.66 -10.66 10.52
CA GLY A 15 13.05 -10.31 10.81
C GLY A 15 14.11 -11.10 10.03
N THR A 16 13.73 -12.00 9.15
CA THR A 16 14.65 -12.70 8.24
C THR A 16 15.03 -11.80 7.06
N THR A 17 16.32 -11.73 6.73
CA THR A 17 16.81 -11.01 5.55
C THR A 17 16.92 -12.00 4.40
N LEU A 18 16.11 -11.84 3.36
CA LEU A 18 16.26 -12.61 2.11
C LEU A 18 17.17 -11.83 1.15
N SER A 19 18.23 -12.47 0.66
CA SER A 19 19.05 -11.93 -0.41
C SER A 19 18.52 -12.43 -1.76
N ILE A 20 18.16 -11.50 -2.64
CA ILE A 20 17.72 -11.80 -4.02
C ILE A 20 18.82 -11.36 -4.97
N ASP A 21 19.22 -12.19 -5.92
CA ASP A 21 20.19 -11.81 -6.93
C ASP A 21 19.56 -10.90 -8.00
N LYS A 22 20.42 -10.27 -8.81
CA LYS A 22 20.00 -9.32 -9.86
C LYS A 22 19.14 -9.99 -10.94
N GLN A 23 19.30 -11.29 -11.18
CA GLN A 23 18.57 -12.02 -12.21
C GLN A 23 17.15 -12.34 -11.76
N ASP A 24 16.96 -12.74 -10.50
CA ASP A 24 15.64 -12.96 -9.88
C ASP A 24 14.88 -11.64 -9.73
N PHE A 25 15.59 -10.54 -9.41
CA PHE A 25 15.01 -9.19 -9.39
C PHE A 25 14.56 -8.75 -10.80
N MET A 26 15.34 -8.99 -11.83
CA MET A 26 14.98 -8.67 -13.23
C MET A 26 13.88 -9.59 -13.76
N GLY A 27 13.86 -10.86 -13.39
CA GLY A 27 12.74 -11.77 -13.69
C GLY A 27 11.43 -11.31 -13.08
N ALA A 28 11.47 -10.88 -11.82
CA ALA A 28 10.33 -10.26 -11.14
C ALA A 28 9.92 -8.90 -11.77
N TYR A 29 10.88 -8.15 -12.32
CA TYR A 29 10.64 -6.89 -13.02
C TYR A 29 9.92 -7.09 -14.36
N MET A 30 10.32 -8.10 -15.17
CA MET A 30 9.66 -8.41 -16.44
C MET A 30 8.27 -9.03 -16.25
N ALA A 31 8.06 -9.81 -15.19
CA ALA A 31 6.73 -10.27 -14.78
C ALA A 31 5.82 -9.11 -14.34
N ASN A 32 6.37 -8.00 -13.81
CA ASN A 32 5.62 -6.82 -13.40
C ASN A 32 4.94 -6.05 -14.56
N THR A 33 5.49 -6.07 -15.77
CA THR A 33 4.83 -5.40 -16.92
C THR A 33 3.49 -6.06 -17.30
N SER A 34 3.39 -7.37 -17.15
CA SER A 34 2.13 -8.12 -17.30
C SER A 34 1.14 -7.81 -16.17
N LEU A 35 1.61 -7.65 -14.92
CA LEU A 35 0.80 -7.34 -13.74
C LEU A 35 0.23 -5.91 -13.74
N ALA A 36 0.96 -4.96 -14.33
CA ALA A 36 0.51 -3.57 -14.46
C ALA A 36 -0.81 -3.45 -15.25
N ASN A 37 -1.15 -4.46 -16.06
CA ASN A 37 -2.32 -4.42 -16.95
C ASN A 37 -3.54 -5.21 -16.45
N THR A 38 -3.56 -5.68 -15.20
CA THR A 38 -4.74 -6.36 -14.67
C THR A 38 -5.90 -5.39 -14.41
N LYS A 39 -7.16 -5.90 -14.46
CA LYS A 39 -8.35 -5.10 -14.12
C LYS A 39 -8.25 -4.45 -12.73
N ASN A 40 -7.72 -5.19 -11.77
CA ASN A 40 -7.56 -4.71 -10.39
C ASN A 40 -6.52 -3.58 -10.31
N THR A 41 -5.38 -3.74 -10.97
CA THR A 41 -4.32 -2.73 -11.02
C THR A 41 -4.82 -1.44 -11.64
N ARG A 42 -5.46 -1.52 -12.82
CA ARG A 42 -6.09 -0.35 -13.46
C ARG A 42 -7.13 0.33 -12.58
N SER A 43 -7.96 -0.46 -11.87
CA SER A 43 -8.97 0.08 -10.95
C SER A 43 -8.36 0.82 -9.76
N VAL A 44 -7.22 0.36 -9.23
CA VAL A 44 -6.52 1.01 -8.13
C VAL A 44 -5.79 2.27 -8.63
N ILE A 45 -5.11 2.20 -9.76
CA ILE A 45 -4.45 3.37 -10.37
C ILE A 45 -5.48 4.47 -10.65
N GLY A 46 -6.57 4.15 -11.33
CA GLY A 46 -7.63 5.14 -11.60
C GLY A 46 -8.26 5.74 -10.33
N TYR A 47 -8.31 4.97 -9.23
CA TYR A 47 -8.73 5.51 -7.95
C TYR A 47 -7.73 6.52 -7.35
N ILE A 48 -6.43 6.23 -7.42
CA ILE A 48 -5.39 7.15 -6.96
C ILE A 48 -5.35 8.42 -7.82
N ASP A 49 -5.54 8.30 -9.15
CA ASP A 49 -5.63 9.47 -10.05
C ASP A 49 -6.83 10.35 -9.70
N GLN A 50 -7.99 9.78 -9.39
CA GLN A 50 -9.15 10.53 -8.90
C GLN A 50 -8.84 11.28 -7.60
N LEU A 51 -8.08 10.69 -6.66
CA LEU A 51 -7.62 11.41 -5.46
C LEU A 51 -6.71 12.58 -5.82
N HIS A 52 -5.80 12.42 -6.79
CA HIS A 52 -4.96 13.51 -7.28
C HIS A 52 -5.74 14.61 -7.99
N ASP A 53 -6.86 14.28 -8.64
CA ASP A 53 -7.74 15.30 -9.23
C ASP A 53 -8.35 16.21 -8.16
N HIS A 54 -8.55 15.70 -6.94
CA HIS A 54 -9.13 16.44 -5.82
C HIS A 54 -8.09 17.12 -4.93
N HIS A 55 -6.90 16.56 -4.81
CA HIS A 55 -5.84 17.05 -3.92
C HIS A 55 -4.57 17.35 -4.70
N SER A 56 -3.99 18.55 -4.49
CA SER A 56 -2.74 18.96 -5.15
C SER A 56 -1.53 18.17 -4.66
N LYS A 57 -1.61 17.64 -3.44
CA LYS A 57 -0.61 16.76 -2.86
C LYS A 57 -1.29 15.59 -2.16
N LEU A 58 -0.74 14.41 -2.35
CA LEU A 58 -1.10 13.23 -1.58
C LEU A 58 0.09 12.79 -0.73
N LEU A 59 -0.18 12.45 0.54
CA LEU A 59 0.78 11.73 1.35
C LEU A 59 0.41 10.26 1.32
N VAL A 60 1.22 9.46 0.63
CA VAL A 60 0.99 8.02 0.42
C VAL A 60 1.81 7.23 1.43
N LEU A 61 1.13 6.51 2.32
CA LEU A 61 1.73 5.62 3.30
C LEU A 61 1.53 4.18 2.84
N ARG A 62 2.59 3.39 2.90
CA ARG A 62 2.52 1.94 2.73
C ARG A 62 2.86 1.26 4.05
N VAL A 63 1.90 0.48 4.56
CA VAL A 63 2.04 -0.28 5.79
C VAL A 63 1.59 -1.70 5.54
N ASP A 64 2.46 -2.66 5.83
CA ASP A 64 2.08 -4.07 5.79
C ASP A 64 1.65 -4.46 7.21
N LEU A 65 0.44 -5.04 7.34
CA LEU A 65 -0.20 -5.39 8.60
C LEU A 65 -0.39 -6.91 8.67
N GLY A 66 -0.20 -7.50 9.82
CA GLY A 66 -0.37 -8.94 10.01
C GLY A 66 -0.43 -9.33 11.48
N TYR A 67 -0.22 -10.60 11.77
CA TYR A 67 -0.18 -11.13 13.13
C TYR A 67 1.21 -11.64 13.48
N GLY A 68 1.53 -11.59 14.77
CA GLY A 68 2.77 -12.10 15.31
C GLY A 68 2.88 -13.64 15.21
N LYS A 69 4.09 -14.16 15.37
CA LYS A 69 4.39 -15.62 15.21
C LYS A 69 3.53 -16.53 16.08
N SER A 70 3.12 -16.08 17.25
CA SER A 70 2.25 -16.81 18.18
C SER A 70 0.83 -16.95 17.68
N HIS A 71 0.36 -16.07 16.79
CA HIS A 71 -1.03 -16.01 16.35
C HIS A 71 -1.22 -16.25 14.85
N CYS A 72 -0.20 -15.96 14.03
CA CYS A 72 -0.33 -15.95 12.57
C CYS A 72 -0.71 -17.30 11.95
N LYS A 73 -0.36 -18.43 12.59
CA LYS A 73 -0.67 -19.78 12.10
C LYS A 73 -2.12 -20.17 12.33
N ASP A 74 -2.72 -19.68 13.42
CA ASP A 74 -4.09 -19.98 13.82
C ASP A 74 -5.08 -18.95 13.30
N ALA A 75 -4.58 -17.77 12.90
CA ALA A 75 -5.40 -16.70 12.38
C ALA A 75 -6.04 -17.03 11.03
N SER A 76 -7.30 -16.72 10.88
CA SER A 76 -8.06 -16.95 9.66
C SER A 76 -8.11 -15.68 8.77
N LEU A 77 -8.41 -15.91 7.47
CA LEU A 77 -8.68 -14.81 6.55
C LEU A 77 -9.89 -13.96 6.98
N SER A 78 -10.91 -14.58 7.55
CA SER A 78 -12.09 -13.89 8.06
C SER A 78 -11.76 -13.00 9.26
N GLU A 79 -10.83 -13.43 10.09
CA GLU A 79 -10.36 -12.66 11.23
C GLU A 79 -9.65 -11.37 10.79
N ILE A 80 -8.64 -11.46 9.93
CA ILE A 80 -7.91 -10.26 9.48
C ILE A 80 -8.82 -9.29 8.71
N LYS A 81 -9.83 -9.80 7.98
CA LYS A 81 -10.83 -8.95 7.31
C LYS A 81 -11.74 -8.23 8.31
N ARG A 82 -12.16 -8.93 9.38
CA ARG A 82 -12.95 -8.34 10.45
C ARG A 82 -12.15 -7.23 11.14
N ASP A 83 -10.89 -7.48 11.45
CA ASP A 83 -10.01 -6.53 12.13
C ASP A 83 -9.70 -5.32 11.23
N ALA A 84 -9.46 -5.54 9.94
CA ALA A 84 -9.33 -4.45 8.97
C ALA A 84 -10.61 -3.62 8.86
N LYS A 85 -11.77 -4.26 8.87
CA LYS A 85 -13.06 -3.56 8.88
C LYS A 85 -13.23 -2.74 10.16
N HIS A 86 -12.92 -3.29 11.33
CA HIS A 86 -12.95 -2.59 12.61
C HIS A 86 -12.07 -1.33 12.58
N MET A 87 -10.83 -1.45 12.07
CA MET A 87 -9.94 -0.31 11.87
C MET A 87 -10.55 0.77 10.97
N LEU A 88 -11.18 0.38 9.86
CA LEU A 88 -11.82 1.31 8.93
C LEU A 88 -13.08 1.96 9.49
N ASP A 89 -13.88 1.23 10.28
CA ASP A 89 -15.08 1.76 10.93
C ASP A 89 -14.73 2.83 11.97
N ASN A 90 -13.61 2.66 12.69
CA ASN A 90 -13.11 3.60 13.70
C ASN A 90 -12.53 4.91 13.11
N ARG A 91 -12.43 5.07 11.79
CA ARG A 91 -11.88 6.29 11.17
C ARG A 91 -12.64 7.56 11.55
N ARG A 92 -13.94 7.46 11.81
CA ARG A 92 -14.78 8.61 12.17
C ARG A 92 -14.60 9.06 13.61
N SER A 93 -14.21 8.17 14.51
CA SER A 93 -14.02 8.43 15.94
C SER A 93 -12.54 8.71 16.30
N ASN A 94 -11.60 8.20 15.54
CA ASN A 94 -10.17 8.42 15.76
C ASN A 94 -9.64 9.55 14.83
N HIS A 95 -9.99 10.78 15.18
CA HIS A 95 -9.59 11.98 14.42
C HIS A 95 -8.08 12.17 14.40
N GLU A 96 -7.37 11.91 15.52
CA GLU A 96 -5.91 12.06 15.58
C GLU A 96 -5.21 11.32 14.44
N LEU A 97 -5.72 10.14 14.09
CA LEU A 97 -5.08 9.28 13.10
C LEU A 97 -5.66 9.46 11.69
N PHE A 98 -6.96 9.69 11.55
CA PHE A 98 -7.67 9.57 10.27
C PHE A 98 -8.35 10.85 9.75
N GLU A 99 -8.30 11.98 10.48
CA GLU A 99 -9.01 13.21 10.09
C GLU A 99 -8.73 13.65 8.65
N HIS A 100 -7.47 13.56 8.22
CA HIS A 100 -7.05 14.01 6.90
C HIS A 100 -6.86 12.86 5.89
N GLN A 101 -7.35 11.66 6.23
CA GLN A 101 -7.31 10.52 5.31
C GLN A 101 -8.33 10.70 4.19
N VAL A 102 -7.86 10.68 2.94
CA VAL A 102 -8.69 10.86 1.74
C VAL A 102 -8.92 9.56 0.98
N GLY A 103 -8.12 8.53 1.27
CA GLY A 103 -8.26 7.25 0.60
C GLY A 103 -7.51 6.12 1.28
N TYR A 104 -7.81 4.90 0.84
CA TYR A 104 -7.07 3.70 1.23
C TYR A 104 -7.22 2.60 0.18
N VAL A 105 -6.25 1.70 0.14
CA VAL A 105 -6.30 0.42 -0.59
C VAL A 105 -5.73 -0.65 0.32
N MET A 106 -6.41 -1.79 0.43
CA MET A 106 -5.96 -2.95 1.19
C MET A 106 -6.01 -4.19 0.31
N LYS A 107 -4.88 -4.87 0.17
CA LYS A 107 -4.78 -6.19 -0.46
C LYS A 107 -4.58 -7.21 0.65
N PHE A 108 -5.49 -8.18 0.72
CA PHE A 108 -5.41 -9.31 1.65
C PHE A 108 -4.64 -10.45 1.00
N GLU A 109 -3.72 -11.03 1.73
CA GLU A 109 -2.89 -12.16 1.31
C GLU A 109 -2.78 -13.19 2.42
N HIS A 110 -2.40 -14.41 2.05
CA HIS A 110 -2.09 -15.49 2.98
C HIS A 110 -0.90 -16.28 2.46
N THR A 111 0.08 -16.49 3.31
CA THR A 111 1.20 -17.40 3.06
C THR A 111 1.35 -18.36 4.23
N GLU A 112 1.95 -19.53 3.99
CA GLU A 112 2.19 -20.53 5.06
C GLU A 112 3.11 -19.97 6.16
N GLU A 113 4.07 -19.12 5.78
CA GLU A 113 5.05 -18.56 6.72
C GLU A 113 4.48 -17.43 7.57
N LYS A 114 3.69 -16.52 6.95
CA LYS A 114 3.22 -15.28 7.60
C LYS A 114 1.76 -15.33 8.03
N GLY A 115 1.04 -16.39 7.63
CA GLY A 115 -0.41 -16.42 7.80
C GLY A 115 -1.12 -15.31 7.00
N PRO A 116 -2.34 -14.94 7.40
CA PRO A 116 -3.08 -13.85 6.76
C PRO A 116 -2.42 -12.51 7.08
N HIS A 117 -2.26 -11.66 6.03
CA HIS A 117 -1.68 -10.34 6.16
C HIS A 117 -2.26 -9.36 5.12
N ILE A 118 -2.03 -8.08 5.31
CA ILE A 118 -2.56 -6.99 4.49
C ILE A 118 -1.40 -6.14 3.99
N HIS A 119 -1.33 -5.91 2.68
CA HIS A 119 -0.58 -4.79 2.13
C HIS A 119 -1.52 -3.60 1.99
N ALA A 120 -1.27 -2.54 2.75
CA ALA A 120 -2.15 -1.39 2.78
C ALA A 120 -1.46 -0.13 2.25
N LEU A 121 -2.21 0.64 1.44
CA LEU A 121 -1.93 2.05 1.18
C LEU A 121 -2.94 2.89 1.94
N PHE A 122 -2.46 3.84 2.73
CA PHE A 122 -3.28 4.89 3.31
C PHE A 122 -2.89 6.21 2.65
N VAL A 123 -3.88 6.94 2.16
CA VAL A 123 -3.67 8.17 1.41
C VAL A 123 -4.27 9.34 2.16
N TYR A 124 -3.48 10.37 2.37
CA TYR A 124 -3.85 11.57 3.12
C TYR A 124 -3.73 12.81 2.24
N ASP A 125 -4.47 13.87 2.60
CA ASP A 125 -4.27 15.20 2.03
C ASP A 125 -2.89 15.74 2.43
N GLY A 126 -1.96 15.76 1.49
CA GLY A 126 -0.58 16.21 1.70
C GLY A 126 -0.43 17.71 1.97
N GLN A 127 -1.50 18.49 1.84
CA GLN A 127 -1.53 19.88 2.30
C GLN A 127 -1.76 19.99 3.81
N LYS A 128 -2.32 18.95 4.43
CA LYS A 128 -2.68 18.93 5.86
C LYS A 128 -1.68 18.14 6.70
N VAL A 129 -1.05 17.11 6.13
CA VAL A 129 -0.11 16.22 6.85
C VAL A 129 1.17 15.99 6.05
N GLN A 130 2.33 15.83 6.74
CA GLN A 130 3.64 15.75 6.11
C GLN A 130 4.52 14.60 6.60
N LYS A 131 4.38 14.18 7.87
CA LYS A 131 5.30 13.22 8.51
C LYS A 131 4.90 11.78 8.19
N ASP A 132 5.23 11.33 6.99
CA ASP A 132 4.82 10.02 6.46
C ASP A 132 5.26 8.83 7.33
N ALA A 133 6.54 8.72 7.65
CA ALA A 133 7.05 7.60 8.46
C ALA A 133 6.47 7.60 9.89
N TYR A 134 6.26 8.78 10.48
CA TYR A 134 5.64 8.90 11.81
C TYR A 134 4.17 8.46 11.76
N LEU A 135 3.41 8.95 10.78
CA LEU A 135 1.99 8.61 10.65
C LEU A 135 1.79 7.13 10.31
N ALA A 136 2.64 6.57 9.45
CA ALA A 136 2.66 5.13 9.16
C ALA A 136 2.97 4.28 10.40
N GLN A 137 3.86 4.75 11.29
CA GLN A 137 4.11 4.12 12.58
C GLN A 137 2.86 4.16 13.47
N LYS A 138 2.21 5.31 13.60
CA LYS A 138 0.99 5.45 14.41
C LYS A 138 -0.14 4.52 13.92
N ILE A 139 -0.28 4.34 12.60
CA ILE A 139 -1.22 3.36 12.03
C ILE A 139 -0.86 1.94 12.46
N GLY A 140 0.43 1.59 12.38
CA GLY A 140 0.91 0.27 12.80
C GLY A 140 0.75 0.02 14.29
N ASP A 141 1.04 1.00 15.14
CA ASP A 141 0.84 0.92 16.60
C ASP A 141 -0.66 0.76 16.92
N TYR A 142 -1.53 1.50 16.21
CA TYR A 142 -2.98 1.38 16.37
C TYR A 142 -3.47 -0.02 15.97
N TRP A 143 -2.96 -0.58 14.86
CA TRP A 143 -3.23 -1.96 14.48
C TRP A 143 -2.86 -2.93 15.59
N ARG A 144 -1.60 -2.87 16.07
CA ARG A 144 -1.08 -3.77 17.09
C ARG A 144 -1.84 -3.64 18.41
N ASP A 145 -1.99 -2.42 18.92
CA ASP A 145 -2.37 -2.20 20.31
C ASP A 145 -3.89 -2.09 20.52
N LYS A 146 -4.63 -1.65 19.49
CA LYS A 146 -6.07 -1.37 19.61
C LYS A 146 -6.98 -2.25 18.77
N ILE A 147 -6.48 -2.70 17.61
CA ILE A 147 -7.29 -3.52 16.70
C ILE A 147 -7.11 -5.00 17.02
N THR A 148 -5.88 -5.42 17.31
CA THR A 148 -5.51 -6.82 17.49
C THR A 148 -5.05 -7.18 18.90
N ASP A 149 -5.26 -6.28 19.88
CA ASP A 149 -4.97 -6.50 21.31
C ASP A 149 -3.56 -7.07 21.57
N GLY A 150 -2.55 -6.52 20.89
CA GLY A 150 -1.14 -6.93 21.01
C GLY A 150 -0.73 -8.11 20.12
N ASN A 151 -1.66 -8.81 19.46
CA ASN A 151 -1.33 -9.92 18.55
C ASN A 151 -0.84 -9.46 17.18
N GLY A 152 -1.05 -8.19 16.84
CA GLY A 152 -0.66 -7.62 15.54
C GLY A 152 0.82 -7.30 15.45
N VAL A 153 1.32 -7.37 14.22
CA VAL A 153 2.63 -6.83 13.82
C VAL A 153 2.45 -5.99 12.57
N TYR A 154 3.39 -5.09 12.33
CA TYR A 154 3.36 -4.28 11.12
C TYR A 154 4.77 -3.98 10.60
N HIS A 155 4.86 -3.66 9.31
CA HIS A 155 6.06 -3.12 8.69
C HIS A 155 5.77 -1.73 8.09
N ASN A 156 6.59 -0.75 8.47
CA ASN A 156 6.49 0.63 8.03
C ASN A 156 7.40 0.87 6.82
N CYS A 157 6.87 0.71 5.61
CA CYS A 157 7.63 0.91 4.38
C CYS A 157 8.11 2.35 4.19
N ASN A 158 7.43 3.34 4.77
CA ASN A 158 7.83 4.75 4.65
C ASN A 158 9.07 5.08 5.48
N ARG A 159 9.34 4.34 6.57
CA ARG A 159 10.59 4.47 7.33
C ARG A 159 11.79 4.04 6.50
N ASP A 160 11.61 2.98 5.71
CA ASP A 160 12.69 2.35 4.95
C ASP A 160 12.74 2.84 3.48
N LYS A 161 12.03 3.92 3.15
CA LYS A 161 11.90 4.41 1.77
C LYS A 161 13.22 4.82 1.10
N SER A 162 14.24 5.17 1.87
CA SER A 162 15.58 5.48 1.36
C SER A 162 16.31 4.26 0.77
N GLN A 163 15.82 3.04 1.05
CA GLN A 163 16.36 1.80 0.48
C GLN A 163 15.80 1.50 -0.92
N TYR A 164 14.76 2.21 -1.35
CA TYR A 164 14.18 2.01 -2.67
C TYR A 164 14.94 2.84 -3.71
N GLU A 165 15.45 2.19 -4.75
CA GLU A 165 16.08 2.84 -5.91
C GLU A 165 15.11 3.86 -6.56
N GLN A 166 13.82 3.52 -6.59
CA GLN A 166 12.76 4.40 -7.06
C GLN A 166 11.62 4.39 -6.03
N CYS A 167 11.40 5.55 -5.41
CA CYS A 167 10.43 5.69 -4.33
C CYS A 167 9.12 6.31 -4.84
N GLY A 168 8.04 5.52 -4.87
CA GLY A 168 6.68 5.96 -5.21
C GLY A 168 5.76 6.18 -4.02
N ILE A 169 6.29 6.28 -2.78
CA ILE A 169 5.51 6.53 -1.56
C ILE A 169 5.98 7.81 -0.84
N GLY A 170 5.27 8.23 0.20
CA GLY A 170 5.50 9.51 0.86
C GLY A 170 4.77 10.66 0.18
N MET A 171 5.30 11.87 0.26
CA MET A 171 4.67 13.06 -0.36
C MET A 171 4.78 12.99 -1.88
N ILE A 172 3.65 13.16 -2.57
CA ILE A 172 3.55 13.18 -4.03
C ILE A 172 2.75 14.42 -4.44
N ASP A 173 3.39 15.35 -5.14
CA ASP A 173 2.70 16.48 -5.76
C ASP A 173 2.01 16.03 -7.05
N TYR A 174 0.87 16.64 -7.40
CA TYR A 174 0.13 16.29 -8.63
C TYR A 174 0.98 16.49 -9.90
N SER A 175 1.92 17.43 -9.87
CA SER A 175 2.84 17.74 -10.97
C SER A 175 4.08 16.84 -11.01
N ASP A 176 4.34 16.06 -9.95
CA ASP A 176 5.45 15.10 -9.89
C ASP A 176 5.08 13.84 -10.68
N THR A 177 5.18 13.93 -12.00
CA THR A 177 4.82 12.85 -12.92
C THR A 177 5.73 11.64 -12.76
N GLU A 178 7.01 11.82 -12.41
CA GLU A 178 7.95 10.73 -12.18
C GLU A 178 7.51 9.88 -10.99
N LYS A 179 7.29 10.50 -9.84
CA LYS A 179 6.90 9.79 -8.63
C LYS A 179 5.52 9.15 -8.74
N ARG A 180 4.57 9.80 -9.42
CA ARG A 180 3.26 9.23 -9.76
C ARG A 180 3.41 8.00 -10.65
N THR A 181 4.29 8.05 -11.65
CA THR A 181 4.60 6.90 -12.53
C THR A 181 5.19 5.73 -11.73
N VAL A 182 6.10 6.00 -10.79
CA VAL A 182 6.66 4.97 -9.91
C VAL A 182 5.57 4.34 -9.03
N LEU A 183 4.68 5.15 -8.45
CA LEU A 183 3.54 4.65 -7.67
C LEU A 183 2.65 3.74 -8.53
N ALA A 184 2.24 4.21 -9.71
CA ALA A 184 1.31 3.50 -10.61
C ALA A 184 1.93 2.22 -11.20
N ASN A 185 3.18 2.28 -11.67
CA ASN A 185 3.77 1.21 -12.48
C ASN A 185 4.67 0.24 -11.67
N LYS A 186 5.04 0.60 -10.44
CA LYS A 186 5.90 -0.24 -9.59
C LYS A 186 5.24 -0.60 -8.26
N VAL A 187 4.84 0.39 -7.46
CA VAL A 187 4.32 0.15 -6.10
C VAL A 187 2.99 -0.59 -6.13
N ILE A 188 2.01 -0.10 -6.89
CA ILE A 188 0.67 -0.69 -6.97
C ILE A 188 0.72 -2.10 -7.59
N PRO A 189 1.36 -2.34 -8.75
CA PRO A 189 1.46 -3.68 -9.31
C PRO A 189 2.18 -4.67 -8.38
N TYR A 190 3.26 -4.22 -7.72
CA TYR A 190 3.97 -5.06 -6.75
C TYR A 190 3.06 -5.46 -5.58
N MET A 191 2.29 -4.51 -5.03
CA MET A 191 1.35 -4.77 -3.95
C MET A 191 0.21 -5.71 -4.36
N LEU A 192 -0.19 -5.69 -5.65
CA LEU A 192 -1.32 -6.46 -6.17
C LEU A 192 -0.92 -7.78 -6.84
N LYS A 193 0.35 -8.22 -6.72
CA LYS A 193 0.80 -9.50 -7.30
C LYS A 193 -0.14 -10.66 -7.00
N ALA A 194 -0.39 -11.49 -8.00
CA ALA A 194 -1.29 -12.64 -7.88
C ALA A 194 -0.70 -13.84 -7.11
N GLU A 195 0.64 -13.92 -7.04
CA GLU A 195 1.38 -15.08 -6.53
C GLU A 195 1.10 -15.40 -5.06
N GLN A 196 0.69 -14.37 -4.28
CA GLN A 196 0.34 -14.51 -2.86
C GLN A 196 -1.17 -14.34 -2.65
N SER A 197 -1.96 -14.66 -3.67
CA SER A 197 -3.41 -14.44 -3.65
C SER A 197 -4.11 -15.48 -2.79
N ILE A 198 -5.06 -14.99 -2.00
CA ILE A 198 -5.98 -15.83 -1.21
C ILE A 198 -7.07 -16.50 -2.05
N ASP A 199 -6.98 -16.45 -3.38
CA ASP A 199 -8.05 -16.95 -4.28
C ASP A 199 -8.38 -18.43 -4.04
N LYS A 200 -7.39 -19.23 -3.62
CA LYS A 200 -7.59 -20.66 -3.25
C LYS A 200 -8.24 -20.84 -1.87
N LEU A 201 -8.18 -19.84 -0.99
CA LEU A 201 -8.69 -19.88 0.39
C LEU A 201 -10.02 -19.18 0.56
N LYS A 202 -10.52 -18.55 -0.52
CA LYS A 202 -11.80 -17.82 -0.47
C LYS A 202 -12.96 -18.78 -0.39
N ALA A 203 -13.84 -18.57 0.58
CA ALA A 203 -15.17 -19.13 0.58
C ALA A 203 -16.06 -18.30 -0.34
N GLY A 204 -16.15 -18.68 -1.63
CA GLY A 204 -17.03 -18.02 -2.59
C GLY A 204 -16.47 -16.74 -3.23
N LYS A 205 -17.33 -15.70 -3.44
CA LYS A 205 -17.00 -14.45 -4.16
C LYS A 205 -16.27 -13.38 -3.31
N GLU A 206 -15.54 -13.76 -2.30
CA GLU A 206 -14.83 -12.79 -1.46
C GLU A 206 -13.75 -12.00 -2.21
N ARG A 207 -13.70 -10.69 -1.97
CA ARG A 207 -12.70 -9.82 -2.60
C ARG A 207 -11.36 -9.90 -1.87
N SER A 208 -10.27 -10.02 -2.62
CA SER A 208 -8.90 -9.89 -2.10
C SER A 208 -8.42 -8.45 -1.98
N ILE A 209 -9.14 -7.50 -2.57
CA ILE A 209 -8.80 -6.09 -2.57
C ILE A 209 -10.02 -5.29 -2.10
N THR A 210 -9.78 -4.37 -1.16
CA THR A 210 -10.74 -3.36 -0.71
C THR A 210 -10.11 -1.99 -0.89
N LYS A 211 -10.88 -1.02 -1.37
CA LYS A 211 -10.45 0.38 -1.50
C LYS A 211 -11.57 1.33 -1.10
N GLY A 212 -11.20 2.56 -0.79
CA GLY A 212 -12.15 3.63 -0.49
C GLY A 212 -13.10 3.92 -1.64
N GLY A 213 -14.20 4.59 -1.35
CA GLY A 213 -15.10 5.12 -2.37
C GLY A 213 -14.42 6.21 -3.20
N ALA A 214 -14.86 6.38 -4.44
CA ALA A 214 -14.42 7.51 -5.26
C ALA A 214 -14.76 8.83 -4.54
N PRO A 215 -13.88 9.85 -4.61
CA PRO A 215 -14.22 11.17 -4.11
C PRO A 215 -15.48 11.70 -4.81
N SER A 216 -16.34 12.40 -4.06
CA SER A 216 -17.49 13.10 -4.67
C SER A 216 -16.99 14.15 -5.67
N ASN A 217 -17.75 14.40 -6.73
CA ASN A 217 -17.39 15.39 -7.75
C ASN A 217 -17.02 16.72 -7.11
N LYS A 218 -15.91 17.33 -7.56
CA LYS A 218 -15.54 18.69 -7.13
C LYS A 218 -16.66 19.67 -7.46
N SER A 219 -16.94 20.55 -6.52
CA SER A 219 -17.61 21.81 -6.86
C SER A 219 -16.69 22.59 -7.84
N ASN A 220 -17.26 23.25 -8.85
CA ASN A 220 -16.53 24.09 -9.80
C ASN A 220 -15.90 25.34 -9.14
N ALA A 221 -15.90 25.45 -7.81
CA ALA A 221 -15.32 26.52 -7.05
C ALA A 221 -13.79 26.36 -6.96
N GLY A 222 -13.05 27.32 -7.47
CA GLY A 222 -11.60 27.38 -7.41
C GLY A 222 -10.91 27.57 -8.76
N ARG A 223 -9.62 27.97 -8.71
CA ARG A 223 -8.81 28.17 -9.93
C ARG A 223 -8.61 26.84 -10.65
N PRO A 224 -8.91 26.73 -11.96
CA PRO A 224 -8.65 25.52 -12.75
C PRO A 224 -7.16 25.13 -12.71
N ARG A 225 -6.87 23.85 -12.56
CA ARG A 225 -5.50 23.32 -12.70
C ARG A 225 -5.16 23.17 -14.17
N ASN A 226 -3.91 23.47 -14.54
CA ASN A 226 -3.42 23.25 -15.89
C ASN A 226 -3.32 21.73 -16.13
N GLN A 227 -4.27 21.15 -16.85
CA GLN A 227 -4.43 19.69 -17.03
C GLN A 227 -3.38 19.07 -17.95
N GLU A 228 -2.67 19.88 -18.78
CA GLU A 228 -1.69 19.36 -19.74
C GLU A 228 -0.45 18.70 -19.11
N ARG A 229 -0.13 19.04 -17.84
CA ARG A 229 1.01 18.48 -17.11
C ARG A 229 0.68 17.26 -16.26
N ALA A 230 -0.57 16.82 -16.18
CA ALA A 230 -1.01 15.83 -15.20
C ALA A 230 -1.30 14.44 -15.75
N ARG A 231 -1.33 14.26 -17.07
CA ARG A 231 -1.58 12.95 -17.67
C ARG A 231 -0.27 12.19 -17.81
N VAL A 232 -0.10 11.16 -16.98
CA VAL A 232 0.95 10.16 -17.16
C VAL A 232 0.55 9.32 -18.38
N SER A 233 1.38 9.31 -19.43
CA SER A 233 1.21 8.40 -20.56
C SER A 233 1.29 6.96 -20.05
N HIS A 234 0.22 6.21 -20.24
CA HIS A 234 0.10 4.79 -19.92
C HIS A 234 0.70 3.95 -21.04
#